data_b190c8da8cd245dec449c4cb1e6a1143
#
_entry.id   b190c8da8cd245dec449c4cb1e6a1143
#
_cell.length_a   1.000
_cell.length_b   1.000
_cell.length_c   1.000
_cell.angle_alpha   90.00
_cell.angle_beta   90.00
_cell.angle_gamma   90.00
#
_symmetry.space_group_name_H-M   'P 1'
#
loop_
_entity.id
_entity.type
_entity.pdbx_description
1 polymer ?
#
loop_
_entity_poly.entity_id
_entity_poly.type
_entity_poly.pdbx_seq_one_letter_code
_entity_poly.pdbx_strand_id
1 'polypeptide(L)'
;MLRGSSDKYHGKGERKMIVYFTGTGNSRHVAFKIASHMEEEKILSIGDMIKKGETGNLQSETPYVFVTPTYGWRMPRVAENFIRESKFSGSKKAYFVLTCGDSCGNAGEYARRLCREKDMEYMGCFQVKMPENYIAMFSVPDEEESERIVKAADRSARQIAGQIKAGEKGERKATLIGAAESSFVNNIFYKVFVKARGFRVADNCSGCGLCADVCVLNNIKIAGGKPVWGENCTHCMACICRCPMEAIEYKEKSKGKRRYYLSD
;
A
#
# COMPACT_ATOMS: atom_id res chain seq x y z
N MET A 1 -37.89 -18.55 19.93
CA MET A 1 -36.69 -19.14 20.54
C MET A 1 -35.90 -19.86 19.46
N LEU A 2 -34.91 -19.21 18.89
CA LEU A 2 -33.96 -19.84 18.00
C LEU A 2 -32.57 -19.47 18.55
N ARG A 3 -31.90 -20.48 19.10
CA ARG A 3 -30.55 -20.38 19.68
C ARG A 3 -29.53 -20.29 18.56
N GLY A 4 -28.76 -19.23 18.51
CA GLY A 4 -27.62 -19.08 17.62
C GLY A 4 -26.55 -20.10 17.98
N SER A 5 -26.17 -20.92 17.04
CA SER A 5 -24.97 -21.77 17.11
C SER A 5 -23.74 -20.90 16.95
N SER A 6 -22.99 -20.74 18.02
CA SER A 6 -21.62 -20.22 17.97
C SER A 6 -20.72 -21.33 17.40
N ASP A 7 -20.48 -21.29 16.12
CA ASP A 7 -19.50 -22.18 15.50
C ASP A 7 -18.10 -21.82 15.98
N LYS A 8 -17.61 -22.66 16.90
CA LYS A 8 -16.20 -22.73 17.32
C LYS A 8 -15.39 -23.35 16.18
N TYR A 9 -14.86 -22.51 15.30
CA TYR A 9 -13.78 -22.96 14.42
C TYR A 9 -12.49 -23.08 15.23
N HIS A 10 -12.24 -24.26 15.80
CA HIS A 10 -10.96 -24.70 16.32
C HIS A 10 -10.22 -25.47 15.21
N GLY A 11 -9.64 -24.76 14.26
CA GLY A 11 -8.61 -25.27 13.36
C GLY A 11 -7.26 -24.71 13.84
N LYS A 12 -6.40 -25.54 14.43
CA LYS A 12 -5.02 -25.23 14.77
C LYS A 12 -4.15 -25.24 13.51
N GLY A 13 -4.35 -24.28 12.61
CA GLY A 13 -3.39 -23.91 11.57
C GLY A 13 -2.74 -22.60 11.99
N GLU A 14 -1.42 -22.52 11.99
CA GLU A 14 -0.66 -21.30 12.23
C GLU A 14 -0.92 -20.31 11.10
N ARG A 15 -1.91 -19.41 11.27
CA ARG A 15 -2.31 -18.44 10.23
C ARG A 15 -1.26 -17.35 10.10
N LYS A 16 -0.63 -17.26 8.96
CA LYS A 16 0.26 -16.15 8.60
C LYS A 16 -0.54 -14.86 8.47
N MET A 17 0.09 -13.73 8.78
CA MET A 17 -0.57 -12.44 8.74
C MET A 17 0.02 -11.55 7.66
N ILE A 18 -0.80 -11.23 6.66
CA ILE A 18 -0.46 -10.26 5.62
C ILE A 18 -1.11 -8.93 5.98
N VAL A 19 -0.31 -7.88 6.06
CA VAL A 19 -0.76 -6.53 6.39
C VAL A 19 -0.40 -5.60 5.23
N TYR A 20 -1.40 -5.05 4.54
CA TYR A 20 -1.14 -4.26 3.34
C TYR A 20 -1.62 -2.81 3.45
N PHE A 21 -0.92 -1.94 2.71
CA PHE A 21 -1.38 -0.58 2.41
C PHE A 21 -1.45 -0.40 0.90
N THR A 22 -2.51 0.22 0.41
CA THR A 22 -2.69 0.50 -1.02
C THR A 22 -3.39 1.83 -1.25
N GLY A 23 -3.05 2.52 -2.35
CA GLY A 23 -3.80 3.68 -2.84
C GLY A 23 -4.71 3.30 -4.00
N THR A 24 -4.16 2.66 -5.02
CA THR A 24 -4.82 2.38 -6.31
C THR A 24 -4.95 0.89 -6.62
N GLY A 25 -4.85 0.01 -5.63
CA GLY A 25 -5.11 -1.43 -5.76
C GLY A 25 -3.86 -2.30 -5.93
N ASN A 26 -2.76 -1.80 -6.48
CA ASN A 26 -1.56 -2.59 -6.79
C ASN A 26 -1.06 -3.47 -5.63
N SER A 27 -0.80 -2.87 -4.47
CA SER A 27 -0.28 -3.62 -3.31
C SER A 27 -1.33 -4.55 -2.71
N ARG A 28 -2.63 -4.18 -2.79
CA ARG A 28 -3.73 -5.07 -2.41
C ARG A 28 -3.70 -6.32 -3.28
N HIS A 29 -3.67 -6.18 -4.60
CA HIS A 29 -3.60 -7.29 -5.54
C HIS A 29 -2.42 -8.23 -5.21
N VAL A 30 -1.21 -7.68 -5.02
CA VAL A 30 -0.04 -8.48 -4.66
C VAL A 30 -0.22 -9.19 -3.32
N ALA A 31 -0.80 -8.53 -2.31
CA ALA A 31 -1.08 -9.13 -1.01
C ALA A 31 -2.02 -10.33 -1.13
N PHE A 32 -3.12 -10.18 -1.88
CA PHE A 32 -4.08 -11.27 -2.11
C PHE A 32 -3.48 -12.41 -2.94
N LYS A 33 -2.63 -12.10 -3.95
CA LYS A 33 -1.92 -13.14 -4.71
C LYS A 33 -0.93 -13.92 -3.84
N ILE A 34 -0.18 -13.25 -2.97
CA ILE A 34 0.69 -13.94 -2.00
C ILE A 34 -0.16 -14.83 -1.09
N ALA A 35 -1.24 -14.30 -0.52
CA ALA A 35 -2.14 -15.05 0.36
C ALA A 35 -2.67 -16.32 -0.31
N SER A 36 -3.15 -16.23 -1.55
CA SER A 36 -3.70 -17.37 -2.29
C SER A 36 -2.69 -18.51 -2.51
N HIS A 37 -1.38 -18.21 -2.44
CA HIS A 37 -0.31 -19.21 -2.56
C HIS A 37 0.25 -19.68 -1.21
N MET A 38 -0.15 -19.04 -0.11
CA MET A 38 0.36 -19.36 1.22
C MET A 38 -0.57 -20.23 2.07
N GLU A 39 -1.83 -20.38 1.66
CA GLU A 39 -2.90 -21.11 2.37
C GLU A 39 -3.21 -20.56 3.79
N GLU A 40 -4.48 -20.35 4.11
CA GLU A 40 -4.99 -19.90 5.42
C GLU A 40 -4.40 -18.58 5.97
N GLU A 41 -4.48 -17.51 5.21
CA GLU A 41 -3.94 -16.21 5.58
C GLU A 41 -4.98 -15.27 6.21
N LYS A 42 -4.56 -14.53 7.24
CA LYS A 42 -5.29 -13.34 7.69
C LYS A 42 -4.76 -12.12 6.97
N ILE A 43 -5.60 -11.48 6.18
CA ILE A 43 -5.24 -10.28 5.42
C ILE A 43 -5.86 -9.06 6.07
N LEU A 44 -5.05 -8.04 6.39
CA LEU A 44 -5.48 -6.79 7.04
C LEU A 44 -5.08 -5.57 6.20
N SER A 45 -6.00 -4.63 6.09
CA SER A 45 -5.76 -3.34 5.43
C SER A 45 -5.33 -2.27 6.44
N ILE A 46 -4.11 -1.79 6.31
CA ILE A 46 -3.62 -0.64 7.08
C ILE A 46 -4.52 0.59 6.83
N GLY A 47 -4.91 0.81 5.56
CA GLY A 47 -5.77 1.94 5.20
C GLY A 47 -7.12 1.92 5.92
N ASP A 48 -7.75 0.75 6.01
CA ASP A 48 -9.04 0.61 6.69
C ASP A 48 -8.91 0.80 8.20
N MET A 49 -7.84 0.27 8.79
CA MET A 49 -7.57 0.46 10.23
C MET A 49 -7.33 1.94 10.56
N ILE A 50 -6.49 2.63 9.77
CA ILE A 50 -6.26 4.07 9.95
C ILE A 50 -7.57 4.86 9.79
N LYS A 51 -8.36 4.53 8.77
CA LYS A 51 -9.64 5.20 8.50
C LYS A 51 -10.63 5.08 9.67
N LYS A 52 -10.61 3.94 10.36
CA LYS A 52 -11.43 3.67 11.56
C LYS A 52 -10.82 4.24 12.84
N GLY A 53 -9.62 4.82 12.81
CA GLY A 53 -8.89 5.26 14.00
C GLY A 53 -8.36 4.10 14.85
N GLU A 54 -8.23 2.91 14.26
CA GLU A 54 -7.72 1.72 14.96
C GLU A 54 -6.19 1.73 14.98
N THR A 55 -5.61 1.44 16.13
CA THR A 55 -4.19 1.13 16.24
C THR A 55 -3.96 -0.36 16.02
N GLY A 56 -2.83 -0.71 15.41
CA GLY A 56 -2.49 -2.10 15.19
C GLY A 56 -2.19 -2.82 16.51
N ASN A 57 -3.05 -3.77 16.88
CA ASN A 57 -2.74 -4.77 17.91
C ASN A 57 -2.78 -6.14 17.21
N LEU A 58 -1.60 -6.56 16.70
CA LEU A 58 -1.50 -7.64 15.73
C LEU A 58 -0.81 -8.86 16.39
N GLN A 59 -1.48 -10.00 16.29
CA GLN A 59 -0.96 -11.26 16.81
C GLN A 59 -0.85 -12.28 15.68
N SER A 60 0.34 -12.88 15.53
CA SER A 60 0.61 -13.94 14.56
C SER A 60 1.71 -14.87 15.10
N GLU A 61 1.51 -16.16 15.01
CA GLU A 61 2.54 -17.14 15.36
C GLU A 61 3.57 -17.34 14.23
N THR A 62 3.23 -16.91 13.03
CA THR A 62 4.10 -16.96 11.84
C THR A 62 4.59 -15.56 11.45
N PRO A 63 5.61 -15.44 10.59
CA PRO A 63 6.16 -14.14 10.18
C PRO A 63 5.09 -13.20 9.63
N TYR A 64 5.16 -11.92 10.01
CA TYR A 64 4.37 -10.86 9.42
C TYR A 64 4.84 -10.57 7.99
N VAL A 65 3.91 -10.35 7.07
CA VAL A 65 4.21 -9.95 5.70
C VAL A 65 3.59 -8.58 5.43
N PHE A 66 4.43 -7.56 5.33
CA PHE A 66 3.97 -6.19 5.02
C PHE A 66 4.04 -5.94 3.52
N VAL A 67 2.89 -5.64 2.89
CA VAL A 67 2.80 -5.37 1.45
C VAL A 67 2.40 -3.91 1.24
N THR A 68 3.29 -3.08 0.71
CA THR A 68 3.04 -1.64 0.54
C THR A 68 3.55 -1.12 -0.80
N PRO A 69 3.02 0.00 -1.31
CA PRO A 69 3.65 0.68 -2.43
C PRO A 69 4.95 1.36 -2.02
N THR A 70 5.67 1.85 -3.01
CA THR A 70 6.87 2.67 -2.84
C THR A 70 6.54 4.13 -3.21
N TYR A 71 6.70 5.04 -2.26
CA TYR A 71 6.54 6.49 -2.46
C TYR A 71 7.88 7.19 -2.29
N GLY A 72 8.45 7.69 -3.38
CA GLY A 72 9.77 8.30 -3.36
C GLY A 72 10.84 7.35 -2.79
N TRP A 73 10.92 6.13 -3.32
CA TRP A 73 11.90 5.07 -2.97
C TRP A 73 11.88 4.60 -1.51
N ARG A 74 10.72 4.75 -0.83
CA ARG A 74 10.48 4.22 0.53
C ARG A 74 9.04 3.73 0.66
N MET A 75 8.78 2.93 1.68
CA MET A 75 7.42 2.67 2.16
C MET A 75 6.72 4.02 2.44
N PRO A 76 5.41 4.17 2.12
CA PRO A 76 4.67 5.38 2.48
C PRO A 76 4.77 5.69 3.97
N ARG A 77 5.02 6.94 4.33
CA ARG A 77 5.17 7.36 5.74
C ARG A 77 3.96 6.98 6.59
N VAL A 78 2.77 7.02 6.01
CA VAL A 78 1.54 6.62 6.69
C VAL A 78 1.54 5.14 7.08
N ALA A 79 2.04 4.26 6.21
CA ALA A 79 2.17 2.83 6.50
C ALA A 79 3.33 2.56 7.47
N GLU A 80 4.46 3.24 7.30
CA GLU A 80 5.61 3.15 8.21
C GLU A 80 5.25 3.59 9.63
N ASN A 81 4.52 4.70 9.78
CA ASN A 81 4.06 5.19 11.08
C ASN A 81 3.04 4.23 11.72
N PHE A 82 2.09 3.70 10.94
CA PHE A 82 1.16 2.69 11.43
C PHE A 82 1.90 1.48 12.00
N ILE A 83 2.90 0.93 11.28
CA ILE A 83 3.71 -0.19 11.76
C ILE A 83 4.49 0.19 13.02
N ARG A 84 5.06 1.41 13.06
CA ARG A 84 5.82 1.91 14.21
C ARG A 84 4.96 2.01 15.47
N GLU A 85 3.71 2.46 15.33
CA GLU A 85 2.76 2.64 16.44
C GLU A 85 2.06 1.33 16.83
N SER A 86 2.01 0.34 15.94
CA SER A 86 1.39 -0.96 16.19
C SER A 86 2.14 -1.78 17.23
N LYS A 87 1.39 -2.64 17.95
CA LYS A 87 1.93 -3.68 18.83
C LYS A 87 1.87 -5.01 18.11
N PHE A 88 2.95 -5.77 18.22
CA PHE A 88 3.09 -7.10 17.61
C PHE A 88 3.35 -8.15 18.69
N SER A 89 2.65 -9.28 18.60
CA SER A 89 2.82 -10.41 19.52
C SER A 89 2.89 -11.74 18.75
N GLY A 90 3.46 -12.76 19.38
CA GLY A 90 3.77 -14.03 18.74
C GLY A 90 5.09 -13.96 17.96
N SER A 91 5.06 -14.11 16.66
CA SER A 91 6.26 -14.08 15.82
C SER A 91 6.99 -12.74 15.89
N LYS A 92 8.31 -12.82 15.96
CA LYS A 92 9.21 -11.66 15.85
C LYS A 92 9.78 -11.46 14.43
N LYS A 93 9.33 -12.21 13.44
CA LYS A 93 9.86 -12.17 12.07
C LYS A 93 8.97 -11.34 11.16
N ALA A 94 9.60 -10.54 10.27
CA ALA A 94 8.88 -9.71 9.32
C ALA A 94 9.51 -9.73 7.92
N TYR A 95 8.67 -9.93 6.91
CA TYR A 95 8.97 -9.75 5.49
C TYR A 95 8.31 -8.48 4.97
N PHE A 96 8.93 -7.86 3.98
CA PHE A 96 8.39 -6.72 3.26
C PHE A 96 8.28 -7.01 1.77
N VAL A 97 7.16 -6.66 1.17
CA VAL A 97 6.93 -6.75 -0.28
C VAL A 97 6.52 -5.37 -0.76
N LEU A 98 7.36 -4.76 -1.60
CA LEU A 98 7.18 -3.40 -2.05
C LEU A 98 6.80 -3.35 -3.52
N THR A 99 5.62 -2.80 -3.83
CA THR A 99 5.22 -2.55 -5.21
C THR A 99 5.74 -1.20 -5.68
N CYS A 100 6.22 -1.13 -6.93
CA CYS A 100 6.76 0.08 -7.53
C CYS A 100 6.57 0.05 -9.06
N GLY A 101 6.58 1.22 -9.70
CA GLY A 101 6.60 1.33 -11.16
C GLY A 101 7.92 0.88 -11.77
N ASP A 102 9.03 1.21 -11.10
CA ASP A 102 10.38 0.87 -11.57
C ASP A 102 11.25 0.29 -10.44
N SER A 103 11.63 1.08 -9.45
CA SER A 103 12.54 0.67 -8.39
C SER A 103 12.01 1.08 -7.00
N CYS A 104 12.28 0.25 -6.00
CA CYS A 104 12.06 0.60 -4.60
C CYS A 104 13.30 1.19 -3.91
N GLY A 105 14.40 1.45 -4.65
CA GLY A 105 15.64 2.00 -4.10
C GLY A 105 16.16 1.17 -2.91
N ASN A 106 16.56 1.85 -1.84
CA ASN A 106 17.00 1.21 -0.60
C ASN A 106 15.89 1.11 0.46
N ALA A 107 14.62 1.03 0.03
CA ALA A 107 13.48 0.89 0.95
C ALA A 107 13.63 -0.30 1.93
N GLY A 108 14.31 -1.38 1.51
CA GLY A 108 14.62 -2.52 2.38
C GLY A 108 15.46 -2.15 3.60
N GLU A 109 16.38 -1.18 3.50
CA GLU A 109 17.18 -0.73 4.64
C GLU A 109 16.32 0.04 5.66
N TYR A 110 15.34 0.82 5.18
CA TYR A 110 14.38 1.47 6.07
C TYR A 110 13.45 0.47 6.75
N ALA A 111 13.02 -0.57 6.04
CA ALA A 111 12.27 -1.68 6.60
C ALA A 111 13.09 -2.43 7.68
N ARG A 112 14.38 -2.64 7.43
CA ARG A 112 15.31 -3.23 8.42
C ARG A 112 15.44 -2.37 9.68
N ARG A 113 15.53 -1.03 9.52
CA ARG A 113 15.56 -0.10 10.67
C ARG A 113 14.25 -0.15 11.46
N LEU A 114 13.11 -0.16 10.77
CA LEU A 114 11.79 -0.29 11.40
C LEU A 114 11.67 -1.60 12.19
N CYS A 115 12.19 -2.72 11.67
CA CYS A 115 12.25 -3.98 12.42
C CYS A 115 13.06 -3.85 13.71
N ARG A 116 14.22 -3.17 13.66
CA ARG A 116 15.03 -2.93 14.88
C ARG A 116 14.30 -2.09 15.91
N GLU A 117 13.59 -1.03 15.48
CA GLU A 117 12.75 -0.19 16.35
C GLU A 117 11.62 -0.99 17.01
N LYS A 118 11.14 -2.04 16.35
CA LYS A 118 10.03 -2.90 16.81
C LYS A 118 10.48 -4.21 17.48
N ASP A 119 11.78 -4.41 17.71
CA ASP A 119 12.34 -5.66 18.23
C ASP A 119 11.88 -6.88 17.41
N MET A 120 11.98 -6.74 16.07
CA MET A 120 11.64 -7.79 15.10
C MET A 120 12.86 -8.20 14.28
N GLU A 121 12.92 -9.47 13.88
CA GLU A 121 13.88 -9.98 12.91
C GLU A 121 13.45 -9.60 11.50
N TYR A 122 14.28 -8.85 10.80
CA TYR A 122 14.09 -8.56 9.38
C TYR A 122 14.45 -9.77 8.53
N MET A 123 13.46 -10.35 7.87
CA MET A 123 13.62 -11.53 7.02
C MET A 123 13.89 -11.19 5.56
N GLY A 124 13.64 -9.95 5.13
CA GLY A 124 13.94 -9.50 3.78
C GLY A 124 12.92 -8.54 3.19
N CYS A 125 13.29 -7.99 2.02
CA CYS A 125 12.45 -7.09 1.25
C CYS A 125 12.44 -7.51 -0.22
N PHE A 126 11.26 -7.81 -0.74
CA PHE A 126 11.02 -8.16 -2.13
C PHE A 126 10.42 -6.99 -2.88
N GLN A 127 10.80 -6.83 -4.15
CA GLN A 127 10.24 -5.85 -5.05
C GLN A 127 9.31 -6.53 -6.04
N VAL A 128 8.13 -5.93 -6.27
CA VAL A 128 7.19 -6.34 -7.32
C VAL A 128 6.91 -5.14 -8.22
N LYS A 129 7.24 -5.25 -9.50
CA LYS A 129 6.90 -4.23 -10.48
C LYS A 129 5.40 -4.26 -10.76
N MET A 130 4.76 -3.09 -10.68
CA MET A 130 3.33 -2.89 -10.96
C MET A 130 3.14 -1.67 -11.87
N PRO A 131 1.99 -1.54 -12.56
CA PRO A 131 1.73 -0.38 -13.38
C PRO A 131 1.91 0.93 -12.61
N GLU A 132 2.57 1.92 -13.24
CA GLU A 132 2.70 3.25 -12.67
C GLU A 132 1.32 3.89 -12.50
N ASN A 133 1.11 4.55 -11.38
CA ASN A 133 -0.19 5.14 -11.03
C ASN A 133 -0.10 6.53 -10.39
N TYR A 134 1.12 7.06 -10.21
CA TYR A 134 1.32 8.39 -9.64
C TYR A 134 1.16 9.47 -10.71
N ILE A 135 -0.09 9.64 -11.18
CA ILE A 135 -0.45 10.53 -12.29
C ILE A 135 -0.15 12.02 -12.04
N ALA A 136 0.11 12.41 -10.79
CA ALA A 136 0.59 13.74 -10.45
C ALA A 136 2.01 14.03 -11.01
N MET A 137 2.75 13.01 -11.43
CA MET A 137 4.09 13.16 -12.05
C MET A 137 4.23 12.36 -13.34
N PHE A 138 3.78 11.11 -13.36
CA PHE A 138 4.05 10.15 -14.44
C PHE A 138 2.79 9.87 -15.26
N SER A 139 2.96 9.26 -16.41
CA SER A 139 1.86 8.69 -17.20
C SER A 139 1.63 7.25 -16.80
N VAL A 140 0.39 6.82 -16.85
CA VAL A 140 0.01 5.42 -16.65
C VAL A 140 0.26 4.69 -17.98
N PRO A 141 0.80 3.46 -17.97
CA PRO A 141 0.86 2.61 -19.16
C PRO A 141 -0.54 2.40 -19.75
N ASP A 142 -0.63 2.07 -21.04
CA ASP A 142 -1.89 1.67 -21.65
C ASP A 142 -2.44 0.39 -21.00
N GLU A 143 -3.59 -0.07 -21.48
CA GLU A 143 -4.29 -1.20 -20.86
C GLU A 143 -3.53 -2.51 -21.09
N GLU A 144 -3.06 -2.74 -22.32
CA GLU A 144 -2.31 -3.96 -22.69
C GLU A 144 -1.01 -4.07 -21.90
N GLU A 145 -0.23 -2.99 -21.81
CA GLU A 145 1.00 -2.96 -21.04
C GLU A 145 0.72 -3.11 -19.54
N SER A 146 -0.37 -2.48 -19.02
CA SER A 146 -0.78 -2.63 -17.62
C SER A 146 -1.10 -4.08 -17.30
N GLU A 147 -1.86 -4.77 -18.15
CA GLU A 147 -2.16 -6.20 -17.98
C GLU A 147 -0.89 -7.07 -18.03
N ARG A 148 0.01 -6.79 -18.97
CA ARG A 148 1.28 -7.51 -19.10
C ARG A 148 2.11 -7.40 -17.83
N ILE A 149 2.17 -6.20 -17.25
CA ILE A 149 2.89 -5.95 -15.99
C ILE A 149 2.21 -6.72 -14.83
N VAL A 150 0.88 -6.68 -14.72
CA VAL A 150 0.13 -7.39 -13.67
C VAL A 150 0.34 -8.90 -13.78
N LYS A 151 0.26 -9.48 -14.97
CA LYS A 151 0.55 -10.91 -15.20
C LYS A 151 1.99 -11.29 -14.79
N ALA A 152 2.95 -10.41 -14.99
CA ALA A 152 4.32 -10.63 -14.51
C ALA A 152 4.41 -10.53 -12.98
N ALA A 153 3.69 -9.58 -12.38
CA ALA A 153 3.60 -9.43 -10.93
C ALA A 153 2.98 -10.66 -10.24
N ASP A 154 1.99 -11.31 -10.85
CA ASP A 154 1.39 -12.54 -10.35
C ASP A 154 2.41 -13.68 -10.25
N ARG A 155 3.30 -13.81 -11.26
CA ARG A 155 4.41 -14.79 -11.21
C ARG A 155 5.40 -14.47 -10.09
N SER A 156 5.75 -13.19 -9.93
CA SER A 156 6.62 -12.74 -8.84
C SER A 156 6.00 -12.98 -7.47
N ALA A 157 4.71 -12.70 -7.30
CA ALA A 157 3.99 -12.94 -6.05
C ALA A 157 3.99 -14.42 -5.66
N ARG A 158 3.82 -15.33 -6.64
CA ARG A 158 3.92 -16.79 -6.42
C ARG A 158 5.30 -17.20 -5.94
N GLN A 159 6.37 -16.70 -6.58
CA GLN A 159 7.75 -17.00 -6.19
C GLN A 159 8.05 -16.48 -4.78
N ILE A 160 7.65 -15.24 -4.47
CA ILE A 160 7.81 -14.64 -3.14
C ILE A 160 7.07 -15.45 -2.07
N ALA A 161 5.83 -15.88 -2.35
CA ALA A 161 5.08 -16.73 -1.44
C ALA A 161 5.81 -18.05 -1.12
N GLY A 162 6.41 -18.68 -2.14
CA GLY A 162 7.26 -19.89 -1.96
C GLY A 162 8.46 -19.62 -1.07
N GLN A 163 9.19 -18.53 -1.30
CA GLN A 163 10.35 -18.14 -0.50
C GLN A 163 9.98 -17.85 0.97
N ILE A 164 8.87 -17.12 1.19
CA ILE A 164 8.36 -16.86 2.55
C ILE A 164 7.94 -18.17 3.24
N LYS A 165 7.28 -19.09 2.52
CA LYS A 165 6.91 -20.41 3.07
C LYS A 165 8.14 -21.22 3.48
N ALA A 166 9.21 -21.16 2.69
CA ALA A 166 10.47 -21.81 2.96
C ALA A 166 11.31 -21.13 4.06
N GLY A 167 10.88 -19.96 4.55
CA GLY A 167 11.64 -19.19 5.54
C GLY A 167 12.93 -18.56 4.99
N GLU A 168 13.03 -18.43 3.67
CA GLU A 168 14.21 -17.88 3.01
C GLU A 168 14.34 -16.37 3.28
N LYS A 169 15.58 -15.91 3.50
CA LYS A 169 15.86 -14.48 3.64
C LYS A 169 15.93 -13.83 2.26
N GLY A 170 15.02 -12.89 2.03
CA GLY A 170 15.02 -12.06 0.83
C GLY A 170 16.01 -10.90 0.97
N GLU A 171 17.22 -11.05 0.44
CA GLU A 171 18.23 -9.99 0.50
C GLU A 171 18.33 -9.24 -0.83
N ARG A 172 18.18 -7.91 -0.74
CA ARG A 172 18.59 -6.99 -1.79
C ARG A 172 19.75 -6.16 -1.27
N LYS A 173 20.89 -6.18 -1.98
CA LYS A 173 22.04 -5.36 -1.60
C LYS A 173 21.69 -3.87 -1.71
N ALA A 174 21.93 -3.12 -0.65
CA ALA A 174 21.85 -1.67 -0.66
C ALA A 174 22.88 -1.09 -1.65
N THR A 175 22.48 -0.05 -2.37
CA THR A 175 23.37 0.68 -3.27
C THR A 175 23.53 2.12 -2.82
N LEU A 176 24.65 2.77 -3.14
CA LEU A 176 24.89 4.17 -2.82
C LEU A 176 23.87 5.10 -3.48
N ILE A 177 23.49 4.82 -4.73
CA ILE A 177 22.47 5.57 -5.47
C ILE A 177 21.11 5.41 -4.76
N GLY A 178 20.71 4.18 -4.44
CA GLY A 178 19.48 3.92 -3.70
C GLY A 178 19.46 4.57 -2.32
N ALA A 179 20.62 4.74 -1.64
CA ALA A 179 20.69 5.46 -0.37
C ALA A 179 20.39 6.95 -0.53
N ALA A 180 20.92 7.59 -1.56
CA ALA A 180 20.64 9.00 -1.87
C ALA A 180 19.16 9.20 -2.23
N GLU A 181 18.61 8.36 -3.12
CA GLU A 181 17.19 8.39 -3.52
C GLU A 181 16.26 8.21 -2.31
N SER A 182 16.50 7.21 -1.51
CA SER A 182 15.62 6.86 -0.38
C SER A 182 15.74 7.79 0.82
N SER A 183 16.79 8.61 0.94
CA SER A 183 16.95 9.53 2.06
C SER A 183 16.66 10.98 1.68
N PHE A 184 17.52 11.58 0.86
CA PHE A 184 17.44 13.00 0.52
C PHE A 184 16.25 13.29 -0.40
N VAL A 185 16.11 12.54 -1.48
CA VAL A 185 15.02 12.73 -2.45
C VAL A 185 13.66 12.47 -1.83
N ASN A 186 13.54 11.43 -0.99
CA ASN A 186 12.28 11.17 -0.28
C ASN A 186 11.85 12.32 0.62
N ASN A 187 12.78 12.95 1.35
CA ASN A 187 12.46 14.08 2.21
C ASN A 187 11.99 15.29 1.39
N ILE A 188 12.66 15.58 0.27
CA ILE A 188 12.24 16.64 -0.66
C ILE A 188 10.87 16.29 -1.25
N PHE A 189 10.66 15.06 -1.69
CA PHE A 189 9.39 14.60 -2.24
C PHE A 189 8.23 14.89 -1.30
N TYR A 190 8.32 14.48 -0.04
CA TYR A 190 7.26 14.75 0.94
C TYR A 190 7.10 16.25 1.26
N LYS A 191 8.21 16.99 1.35
CA LYS A 191 8.17 18.42 1.67
C LYS A 191 7.59 19.27 0.53
N VAL A 192 7.86 18.90 -0.72
CA VAL A 192 7.55 19.74 -1.90
C VAL A 192 6.33 19.23 -2.64
N PHE A 193 6.22 17.93 -2.88
CA PHE A 193 5.23 17.35 -3.80
C PHE A 193 3.98 16.83 -3.08
N VAL A 194 4.12 16.24 -1.89
CA VAL A 194 2.98 15.67 -1.16
C VAL A 194 2.15 16.79 -0.52
N LYS A 195 1.29 17.44 -1.31
CA LYS A 195 0.45 18.59 -0.90
C LYS A 195 -0.98 18.44 -1.42
N ALA A 196 -1.96 18.39 -0.52
CA ALA A 196 -3.38 18.32 -0.89
C ALA A 196 -3.86 19.53 -1.71
N ARG A 197 -3.31 20.71 -1.46
CA ARG A 197 -3.70 21.98 -2.11
C ARG A 197 -3.59 21.99 -3.64
N GLY A 198 -2.98 20.96 -4.24
CA GLY A 198 -2.91 20.81 -5.69
C GLY A 198 -4.13 20.14 -6.30
N PHE A 199 -4.95 19.45 -5.50
CA PHE A 199 -6.17 18.84 -6.00
C PHE A 199 -7.24 19.87 -6.31
N ARG A 200 -7.94 19.69 -7.41
CA ARG A 200 -9.04 20.52 -7.89
C ARG A 200 -10.17 19.61 -8.34
N VAL A 201 -11.38 20.12 -8.29
CA VAL A 201 -12.56 19.43 -8.80
C VAL A 201 -13.13 20.22 -9.97
N ALA A 202 -13.43 19.54 -11.08
CA ALA A 202 -14.07 20.10 -12.26
C ALA A 202 -15.60 20.18 -12.09
N ASP A 203 -16.25 20.88 -13.01
CA ASP A 203 -17.70 21.15 -12.94
C ASP A 203 -18.55 19.89 -13.17
N ASN A 204 -18.03 18.89 -13.87
CA ASN A 204 -18.69 17.60 -14.11
C ASN A 204 -18.73 16.67 -12.88
N CYS A 205 -18.31 17.14 -11.70
CA CYS A 205 -18.41 16.37 -10.46
C CYS A 205 -19.87 16.10 -10.09
N SER A 206 -20.23 14.82 -9.98
CA SER A 206 -21.60 14.39 -9.59
C SER A 206 -21.89 14.48 -8.09
N GLY A 207 -20.92 14.83 -7.24
CA GLY A 207 -21.10 14.88 -5.79
C GLY A 207 -21.25 13.53 -5.10
N CYS A 208 -20.91 12.41 -5.75
CA CYS A 208 -21.17 11.03 -5.27
C CYS A 208 -20.47 10.65 -3.95
N GLY A 209 -19.50 11.45 -3.48
CA GLY A 209 -18.80 11.20 -2.21
C GLY A 209 -17.70 10.13 -2.23
N LEU A 210 -17.56 9.33 -3.31
CA LEU A 210 -16.58 8.23 -3.38
C LEU A 210 -15.15 8.65 -3.02
N CYS A 211 -14.73 9.86 -3.42
CA CYS A 211 -13.39 10.37 -3.10
C CYS A 211 -13.16 10.54 -1.59
N ALA A 212 -14.19 10.89 -0.81
CA ALA A 212 -14.13 10.93 0.64
C ALA A 212 -14.11 9.51 1.23
N ASP A 213 -14.92 8.61 0.67
CA ASP A 213 -15.00 7.23 1.13
C ASP A 213 -13.69 6.46 0.95
N VAL A 214 -12.97 6.69 -0.14
CA VAL A 214 -11.68 6.01 -0.39
C VAL A 214 -10.49 6.70 0.27
N CYS A 215 -10.69 7.84 0.91
CA CYS A 215 -9.61 8.55 1.57
C CYS A 215 -9.22 7.87 2.89
N VAL A 216 -8.11 7.16 2.89
CA VAL A 216 -7.62 6.41 4.07
C VAL A 216 -7.30 7.30 5.28
N LEU A 217 -7.07 8.60 5.06
CA LEU A 217 -6.77 9.57 6.12
C LEU A 217 -7.98 10.43 6.50
N ASN A 218 -9.18 10.13 6.01
CA ASN A 218 -10.38 10.95 6.20
C ASN A 218 -10.16 12.45 5.90
N ASN A 219 -9.27 12.73 4.93
CA ASN A 219 -8.81 14.09 4.60
C ASN A 219 -9.69 14.81 3.59
N ILE A 220 -10.78 14.19 3.13
CA ILE A 220 -11.71 14.77 2.15
C ILE A 220 -13.09 14.87 2.78
N LYS A 221 -13.69 16.05 2.72
CA LYS A 221 -15.07 16.32 3.12
C LYS A 221 -15.88 16.76 1.92
N ILE A 222 -17.16 16.42 1.88
CA ILE A 222 -18.06 16.94 0.86
C ILE A 222 -18.72 18.21 1.42
N ALA A 223 -18.50 19.34 0.76
CA ALA A 223 -19.08 20.63 1.10
C ALA A 223 -19.70 21.24 -0.16
N GLY A 224 -20.95 21.66 -0.08
CA GLY A 224 -21.69 22.18 -1.24
C GLY A 224 -21.76 21.20 -2.43
N GLY A 225 -21.81 19.88 -2.15
CA GLY A 225 -21.84 18.83 -3.17
C GLY A 225 -20.48 18.55 -3.85
N LYS A 226 -19.41 19.19 -3.44
CA LYS A 226 -18.05 19.00 -4.03
C LYS A 226 -17.03 18.59 -2.95
N PRO A 227 -15.97 17.82 -3.33
CA PRO A 227 -14.91 17.44 -2.38
C PRO A 227 -14.02 18.63 -2.02
N VAL A 228 -13.68 18.73 -0.74
CA VAL A 228 -12.72 19.69 -0.19
C VAL A 228 -11.65 18.90 0.55
N TRP A 229 -10.38 19.13 0.22
CA TRP A 229 -9.23 18.46 0.83
C TRP A 229 -8.69 19.24 2.02
N GLY A 230 -8.46 18.56 3.12
CA GLY A 230 -7.66 19.05 4.23
C GLY A 230 -6.15 18.95 3.95
N GLU A 231 -5.33 19.18 4.97
CA GLU A 231 -3.87 19.20 4.82
C GLU A 231 -3.21 17.83 4.99
N ASN A 232 -3.89 16.87 5.62
CA ASN A 232 -3.36 15.54 5.92
C ASN A 232 -3.51 14.60 4.71
N CYS A 233 -2.72 14.81 3.66
CA CYS A 233 -2.74 14.00 2.45
C CYS A 233 -1.44 13.23 2.27
N THR A 234 -1.53 11.94 1.96
CA THR A 234 -0.37 11.08 1.64
C THR A 234 -0.12 10.91 0.14
N HIS A 235 -0.89 11.60 -0.72
CA HIS A 235 -0.76 11.50 -2.19
C HIS A 235 -0.92 10.07 -2.74
N CYS A 236 -1.79 9.27 -2.15
CA CYS A 236 -2.02 7.89 -2.58
C CYS A 236 -2.77 7.75 -3.91
N MET A 237 -3.24 8.84 -4.50
CA MET A 237 -4.00 8.90 -5.76
C MET A 237 -5.36 8.16 -5.74
N ALA A 238 -5.81 7.61 -4.63
CA ALA A 238 -7.07 6.87 -4.56
C ALA A 238 -8.29 7.70 -5.01
N CYS A 239 -8.39 8.95 -4.54
CA CYS A 239 -9.52 9.83 -4.86
C CYS A 239 -9.58 10.20 -6.34
N ILE A 240 -8.45 10.51 -6.96
CA ILE A 240 -8.38 10.91 -8.37
C ILE A 240 -8.53 9.72 -9.31
N CYS A 241 -7.92 8.58 -9.00
CA CYS A 241 -7.96 7.39 -9.85
C CYS A 241 -9.29 6.63 -9.76
N ARG A 242 -10.07 6.80 -8.68
CA ARG A 242 -11.38 6.15 -8.49
C ARG A 242 -12.57 7.06 -8.77
N CYS A 243 -12.35 8.30 -9.19
CA CYS A 243 -13.44 9.20 -9.52
C CYS A 243 -14.16 8.71 -10.79
N PRO A 244 -15.46 8.31 -10.73
CA PRO A 244 -16.16 7.77 -11.88
C PRO A 244 -16.40 8.82 -12.99
N MET A 245 -16.39 10.10 -12.61
CA MET A 245 -16.53 11.22 -13.53
C MET A 245 -15.20 11.79 -14.01
N GLU A 246 -14.06 11.20 -13.55
CA GLU A 246 -12.72 11.76 -13.74
C GLU A 246 -12.62 13.27 -13.41
N ALA A 247 -13.50 13.74 -12.52
CA ALA A 247 -13.66 15.16 -12.20
C ALA A 247 -12.57 15.71 -11.26
N ILE A 248 -11.65 14.88 -10.79
CA ILE A 248 -10.58 15.30 -9.88
C ILE A 248 -9.28 15.40 -10.67
N GLU A 249 -8.62 16.55 -10.54
CA GLU A 249 -7.32 16.82 -11.15
C GLU A 249 -6.28 17.25 -10.10
N TYR A 250 -5.01 16.98 -10.37
CA TYR A 250 -3.90 17.52 -9.61
C TYR A 250 -3.13 18.56 -10.41
N LYS A 251 -3.42 19.85 -10.16
CA LYS A 251 -2.93 20.96 -10.98
C LYS A 251 -3.25 20.69 -12.47
N GLU A 252 -2.34 21.05 -13.36
CA GLU A 252 -2.42 20.74 -14.81
C GLU A 252 -1.75 19.37 -15.14
N LYS A 253 -1.12 18.72 -14.14
CA LYS A 253 -0.23 17.58 -14.39
C LYS A 253 -0.96 16.27 -14.65
N SER A 254 -2.19 16.14 -14.20
CA SER A 254 -2.99 14.92 -14.37
C SER A 254 -3.99 15.02 -15.52
N LYS A 255 -4.17 16.22 -16.12
CA LYS A 255 -5.09 16.40 -17.25
C LYS A 255 -4.75 15.48 -18.42
N GLY A 256 -5.78 14.83 -18.96
CA GLY A 256 -5.67 13.93 -20.11
C GLY A 256 -4.91 12.64 -19.83
N LYS A 257 -4.46 12.39 -18.59
CA LYS A 257 -3.84 11.13 -18.23
C LYS A 257 -4.89 10.09 -17.87
N ARG A 258 -4.65 8.86 -18.32
CA ARG A 258 -5.45 7.69 -17.96
C ARG A 258 -5.53 7.54 -16.44
N ARG A 259 -6.72 7.23 -15.92
CA ARG A 259 -6.92 6.85 -14.52
C ARG A 259 -6.72 5.34 -14.38
N TYR A 260 -5.88 4.97 -13.43
CA TYR A 260 -5.61 3.56 -13.18
C TYR A 260 -5.97 3.19 -11.74
N TYR A 261 -6.83 2.22 -11.63
CA TYR A 261 -7.19 1.57 -10.38
C TYR A 261 -7.35 0.08 -10.66
N LEU A 262 -6.62 -0.76 -9.93
CA LEU A 262 -6.75 -2.20 -10.01
C LEU A 262 -7.82 -2.63 -9.02
N SER A 263 -9.03 -2.92 -9.54
CA SER A 263 -10.08 -3.61 -8.79
C SER A 263 -9.74 -5.10 -8.62
N ASP A 264 -10.45 -5.77 -7.74
CA ASP A 264 -10.38 -7.23 -7.60
C ASP A 264 -10.96 -7.91 -8.81
#